data_bd75eca79d8a9d540714451e02b3732e
#
_entry.id   bd75eca79d8a9d540714451e02b3732e
#
_cell.length_a   1.000
_cell.length_b   1.000
_cell.length_c   1.000
_cell.angle_alpha   90.00
_cell.angle_beta   90.00
_cell.angle_gamma   90.00
#
_symmetry.space_group_name_H-M   'P 1'
#
loop_
_entity.id
_entity.type
_entity.pdbx_description
1 polymer ?
#
loop_
_entity_poly.entity_id
_entity_poly.type
_entity_poly.pdbx_seq_one_letter_code
_entity_poly.pdbx_strand_id
1 'polypeptide(L)'
;VIHKSLGVLATAGLVLLVGSPSAGAISPPEVDPTVAPPAGSAGPVEAMAQRSACATTEVLPGTDPGSVNPNQLALNLSGAWKQSRGQGQTVAVIDTGVQPGPRLPHVEGGGDFIESTDGLTDCDGHGTSVAGLIAGQPGPDGFSGVAPEARLISIRQNSPRFAPRTPGADAVEARAAADVASLARAVVRAADMGARVINISVVTCVPADKHIDQTELGAALRYAAVEKDAVIVAAAGNTQGGVSTGSACGSNPLAGAPNDPRNWGGVSSVSIPSWWQPYVLSVGSLNATGQPSGFTMAGPWVGIAAPGENIASVSNAPGGGLSNAMPTNQDKLVPLNGTSYATAYVSGVAALVRSKFPDLNARQVVHRLTTTAQGAARSPSNVIGAGGVDPVAALTWDVAGMPLDGPAEPAGKPIAAPAEPAPRDNTGRIVAFAGTGALALAAIAVAFSAYRRKDHS
;
A
#
# COMPACT_ATOMS: atom_id res chain seq x y z
N VAL A 1 -43.35 31.65 -43.61
CA VAL A 1 -42.38 31.81 -42.51
C VAL A 1 -42.28 30.51 -41.71
N ILE A 2 -42.10 29.31 -42.33
CA ILE A 2 -41.98 28.03 -41.61
C ILE A 2 -40.94 27.10 -42.30
N HIS A 3 -39.89 27.63 -42.86
CA HIS A 3 -38.91 26.77 -43.54
C HIS A 3 -37.42 27.03 -43.15
N LYS A 4 -37.14 27.65 -42.01
CA LYS A 4 -35.75 27.89 -41.58
C LYS A 4 -35.36 27.31 -40.22
N SER A 5 -36.18 26.46 -39.60
CA SER A 5 -35.92 25.96 -38.22
C SER A 5 -35.54 24.48 -38.15
N LEU A 6 -35.39 23.73 -39.24
CA LEU A 6 -35.03 22.30 -39.21
C LEU A 6 -33.54 22.01 -39.47
N GLY A 7 -32.73 23.01 -39.76
CA GLY A 7 -31.32 22.80 -40.13
C GLY A 7 -30.30 22.84 -38.99
N VAL A 8 -30.70 23.25 -37.78
CA VAL A 8 -29.73 23.51 -36.68
C VAL A 8 -29.65 22.35 -35.65
N LEU A 9 -30.62 21.44 -35.67
CA LEU A 9 -30.62 20.30 -34.68
C LEU A 9 -29.86 19.06 -35.12
N ALA A 10 -29.37 18.98 -36.35
CA ALA A 10 -28.62 17.80 -36.84
C ALA A 10 -27.09 17.92 -36.65
N THR A 11 -26.56 19.09 -36.38
CA THR A 11 -25.11 19.32 -36.23
C THR A 11 -24.62 19.30 -34.77
N ALA A 12 -25.51 19.37 -33.80
CA ALA A 12 -25.14 19.32 -32.37
C ALA A 12 -24.92 17.90 -31.83
N GLY A 13 -25.33 16.87 -32.57
CA GLY A 13 -25.20 15.46 -32.13
C GLY A 13 -23.87 14.78 -32.47
N LEU A 14 -22.99 15.39 -33.28
CA LEU A 14 -21.79 14.75 -33.80
C LEU A 14 -20.46 15.22 -33.12
N VAL A 15 -20.52 16.18 -32.20
CA VAL A 15 -19.33 16.76 -31.58
C VAL A 15 -19.03 16.15 -30.20
N LEU A 16 -19.90 15.31 -29.65
CA LEU A 16 -19.72 14.69 -28.33
C LEU A 16 -19.01 13.30 -28.32
N LEU A 17 -18.51 12.85 -29.47
CA LEU A 17 -17.82 11.54 -29.59
C LEU A 17 -16.32 11.62 -29.86
N VAL A 18 -15.73 12.81 -29.77
CA VAL A 18 -14.27 12.95 -29.97
C VAL A 18 -13.64 13.55 -28.72
N GLY A 19 -13.03 12.69 -27.90
CA GLY A 19 -12.07 13.13 -26.91
C GLY A 19 -12.40 12.83 -25.45
N SER A 20 -12.72 11.56 -25.11
CA SER A 20 -12.22 11.11 -23.81
C SER A 20 -10.70 11.02 -23.96
N PRO A 21 -9.90 11.77 -23.18
CA PRO A 21 -8.49 11.47 -23.11
C PRO A 21 -8.39 9.98 -22.70
N SER A 22 -7.78 9.16 -23.54
CA SER A 22 -7.35 7.84 -23.11
C SER A 22 -6.49 8.10 -21.88
N ALA A 23 -6.97 7.77 -20.69
CA ALA A 23 -6.11 7.64 -19.52
C ALA A 23 -4.97 6.73 -20.00
N GLY A 24 -3.76 7.26 -20.11
CA GLY A 24 -2.61 6.49 -20.52
C GLY A 24 -2.48 5.35 -19.51
N ALA A 25 -2.69 4.11 -19.97
CA ALA A 25 -2.50 2.94 -19.12
C ALA A 25 -1.07 3.00 -18.58
N ILE A 26 -0.91 2.99 -17.26
CA ILE A 26 0.43 2.84 -16.69
C ILE A 26 0.83 1.37 -16.74
N SER A 27 2.13 1.13 -16.84
CA SER A 27 2.76 -0.20 -16.77
C SER A 27 3.63 -0.28 -15.51
N PRO A 28 3.99 -1.50 -15.07
CA PRO A 28 5.00 -1.65 -14.03
C PRO A 28 6.25 -0.84 -14.37
N PRO A 29 6.90 -0.20 -13.38
CA PRO A 29 8.12 0.54 -13.62
C PRO A 29 9.26 -0.40 -13.98
N GLU A 30 10.10 0.04 -14.89
CA GLU A 30 11.30 -0.69 -15.34
C GLU A 30 12.56 0.03 -14.89
N VAL A 31 13.59 -0.75 -14.54
CA VAL A 31 14.90 -0.20 -14.18
C VAL A 31 15.68 0.12 -15.43
N ASP A 32 16.22 1.32 -15.52
CA ASP A 32 17.23 1.66 -16.54
C ASP A 32 18.56 0.97 -16.15
N PRO A 33 19.03 0.01 -16.95
CA PRO A 33 20.26 -0.74 -16.64
C PRO A 33 21.53 0.10 -16.76
N THR A 34 21.45 1.29 -17.35
CA THR A 34 22.59 2.20 -17.52
C THR A 34 22.80 3.12 -16.33
N VAL A 35 21.81 3.20 -15.43
CA VAL A 35 21.88 4.08 -14.25
C VAL A 35 22.44 3.30 -13.06
N ALA A 36 23.50 3.83 -12.48
CA ALA A 36 24.08 3.32 -11.26
C ALA A 36 23.23 3.75 -10.04
N PRO A 37 23.18 2.93 -8.96
CA PRO A 37 22.55 3.36 -7.72
C PRO A 37 23.25 4.60 -7.16
N PRO A 38 22.53 5.53 -6.51
CA PRO A 38 23.13 6.71 -5.89
C PRO A 38 24.04 6.31 -4.72
N ALA A 39 24.93 7.20 -4.30
CA ALA A 39 25.70 6.97 -3.08
C ALA A 39 24.77 6.95 -1.85
N GLY A 40 24.95 5.97 -0.97
CA GLY A 40 24.19 5.80 0.28
C GLY A 40 24.55 6.82 1.39
N SER A 41 24.86 8.06 1.02
CA SER A 41 25.26 9.11 1.96
C SER A 41 24.04 9.62 2.73
N ALA A 42 24.10 9.63 4.06
CA ALA A 42 23.09 10.27 4.89
C ALA A 42 23.13 11.80 4.77
N GLY A 43 22.09 12.44 5.25
CA GLY A 43 21.91 13.90 5.20
C GLY A 43 20.74 14.29 4.28
N PRO A 44 20.09 15.43 4.57
CA PRO A 44 18.91 15.88 3.84
C PRO A 44 19.27 16.25 2.39
N VAL A 45 18.30 16.08 1.48
CA VAL A 45 18.40 16.52 0.08
C VAL A 45 18.34 18.05 0.02
N GLU A 46 17.56 18.65 0.90
CA GLU A 46 17.41 20.10 1.07
C GLU A 46 17.35 20.48 2.55
N ALA A 47 17.65 21.72 2.87
CA ALA A 47 17.64 22.20 4.26
C ALA A 47 16.22 22.14 4.85
N MET A 48 16.05 21.35 5.90
CA MET A 48 14.78 21.15 6.60
C MET A 48 14.67 22.04 7.83
N ALA A 49 13.44 22.28 8.29
CA ALA A 49 13.15 22.92 9.55
C ALA A 49 11.97 22.24 10.24
N GLN A 50 12.06 22.08 11.55
CA GLN A 50 10.94 21.59 12.35
C GLN A 50 9.81 22.62 12.34
N ARG A 51 8.59 22.18 12.06
CA ARG A 51 7.37 23.01 11.97
C ARG A 51 6.38 22.77 13.09
N SER A 52 6.46 21.64 13.76
CA SER A 52 5.61 21.31 14.92
C SER A 52 6.40 20.53 15.97
N ALA A 53 5.90 20.53 17.20
CA ALA A 53 6.49 19.77 18.29
C ALA A 53 6.47 18.26 17.98
N CYS A 54 7.46 17.54 18.53
CA CYS A 54 7.49 16.08 18.44
C CYS A 54 6.27 15.46 19.12
N ALA A 55 5.79 14.34 18.59
CA ALA A 55 4.73 13.54 19.18
C ALA A 55 5.31 12.36 19.94
N THR A 56 4.68 12.01 21.04
CA THR A 56 4.95 10.77 21.77
C THR A 56 3.75 9.86 21.65
N THR A 57 3.98 8.59 21.38
CA THR A 57 2.92 7.58 21.38
C THR A 57 2.49 7.27 22.81
N GLU A 58 1.18 7.05 23.01
CA GLU A 58 0.54 6.94 24.31
C GLU A 58 -0.33 5.69 24.40
N VAL A 59 -0.89 5.48 25.59
CA VAL A 59 -1.87 4.42 25.82
C VAL A 59 -3.28 4.97 25.67
N LEU A 60 -4.08 4.33 24.82
CA LEU A 60 -5.49 4.70 24.65
C LEU A 60 -6.24 4.45 25.97
N PRO A 61 -6.98 5.41 26.51
CA PRO A 61 -7.71 5.24 27.75
C PRO A 61 -8.61 3.98 27.77
N GLY A 62 -8.54 3.21 28.85
CA GLY A 62 -9.31 1.98 29.02
C GLY A 62 -8.75 0.75 28.28
N THR A 63 -7.55 0.83 27.72
CA THR A 63 -6.84 -0.29 27.07
C THR A 63 -5.55 -0.66 27.81
N ASP A 64 -5.08 -1.87 27.56
CA ASP A 64 -3.77 -2.35 28.06
C ASP A 64 -2.94 -2.85 26.87
N PRO A 65 -1.92 -2.09 26.42
CA PRO A 65 -1.04 -2.51 25.33
C PRO A 65 -0.10 -3.67 25.74
N GLY A 66 -0.01 -4.00 27.02
CA GLY A 66 0.72 -5.16 27.53
C GLY A 66 -0.07 -6.46 27.51
N SER A 67 -1.37 -6.43 27.26
CA SER A 67 -2.16 -7.64 27.05
C SER A 67 -1.75 -8.36 25.76
N VAL A 68 -2.00 -9.69 25.70
CA VAL A 68 -1.71 -10.46 24.48
C VAL A 68 -2.50 -9.90 23.31
N ASN A 69 -1.80 -9.34 22.33
CA ASN A 69 -2.42 -8.66 21.20
C ASN A 69 -3.09 -9.66 20.25
N PRO A 70 -4.36 -9.43 19.84
CA PRO A 70 -5.06 -10.28 18.87
C PRO A 70 -4.29 -10.48 17.56
N ASN A 71 -3.52 -9.49 17.11
CA ASN A 71 -2.68 -9.59 15.91
C ASN A 71 -1.57 -10.63 16.06
N GLN A 72 -0.95 -10.72 17.24
CA GLN A 72 0.06 -11.74 17.53
C GLN A 72 -0.53 -13.15 17.59
N LEU A 73 -1.76 -13.26 18.09
CA LEU A 73 -2.52 -14.52 18.10
C LEU A 73 -2.91 -14.94 16.67
N ALA A 74 -3.41 -14.01 15.87
CA ALA A 74 -3.76 -14.26 14.45
C ALA A 74 -2.55 -14.74 13.64
N LEU A 75 -1.36 -14.20 13.89
CA LEU A 75 -0.10 -14.60 13.27
C LEU A 75 0.51 -15.88 13.88
N ASN A 76 -0.06 -16.42 14.95
CA ASN A 76 0.47 -17.58 15.68
C ASN A 76 1.98 -17.46 15.95
N LEU A 77 2.42 -16.31 16.48
CA LEU A 77 3.85 -16.06 16.71
C LEU A 77 4.48 -17.06 17.68
N SER A 78 3.73 -17.54 18.65
CA SER A 78 4.22 -18.59 19.58
C SER A 78 4.57 -19.90 18.85
N GLY A 79 3.84 -20.26 17.81
CA GLY A 79 4.15 -21.37 16.91
C GLY A 79 5.38 -21.10 16.05
N ALA A 80 5.49 -19.89 15.49
CA ALA A 80 6.61 -19.47 14.67
C ALA A 80 7.93 -19.45 15.48
N TRP A 81 7.91 -18.97 16.72
CA TRP A 81 9.11 -18.90 17.59
C TRP A 81 9.69 -20.25 18.00
N LYS A 82 8.94 -21.33 17.84
CA LYS A 82 9.50 -22.69 17.97
C LYS A 82 10.45 -23.03 16.83
N GLN A 83 10.40 -22.28 15.72
CA GLN A 83 11.17 -22.50 14.52
C GLN A 83 12.32 -21.49 14.36
N SER A 84 12.06 -20.22 14.65
CA SER A 84 13.02 -19.11 14.52
C SER A 84 12.55 -17.92 15.35
N ARG A 85 13.50 -17.12 15.86
CA ARG A 85 13.28 -15.83 16.51
C ARG A 85 14.01 -14.68 15.78
N GLY A 86 14.59 -14.96 14.61
CA GLY A 86 15.28 -13.98 13.77
C GLY A 86 16.78 -13.85 14.05
N GLN A 87 17.39 -14.82 14.70
CA GLN A 87 18.81 -14.82 15.06
C GLN A 87 19.71 -14.56 13.85
N GLY A 88 20.71 -13.70 14.03
CA GLY A 88 21.71 -13.39 13.01
C GLY A 88 21.20 -12.50 11.87
N GLN A 89 19.94 -12.09 11.91
CA GLN A 89 19.38 -11.20 10.90
C GLN A 89 19.51 -9.73 11.28
N THR A 90 19.68 -8.88 10.28
CA THR A 90 19.66 -7.42 10.41
C THR A 90 18.52 -6.86 9.56
N VAL A 91 17.64 -6.09 10.18
CA VAL A 91 16.51 -5.43 9.52
C VAL A 91 16.73 -3.92 9.54
N ALA A 92 16.77 -3.28 8.38
CA ALA A 92 16.76 -1.82 8.31
C ALA A 92 15.32 -1.31 8.38
N VAL A 93 15.09 -0.30 9.20
CA VAL A 93 13.82 0.43 9.32
C VAL A 93 14.03 1.81 8.73
N ILE A 94 13.53 2.01 7.49
CA ILE A 94 13.51 3.31 6.80
C ILE A 94 12.16 3.95 7.13
N ASP A 95 12.19 4.91 8.07
CA ASP A 95 11.00 5.47 8.70
C ASP A 95 11.27 6.86 9.29
N THR A 96 10.57 7.24 10.36
CA THR A 96 10.73 8.52 11.08
C THR A 96 11.89 8.53 12.09
N GLY A 97 12.73 7.50 12.09
CA GLY A 97 13.73 7.23 13.10
C GLY A 97 13.27 6.17 14.09
N VAL A 98 14.16 5.71 14.95
CA VAL A 98 13.84 4.78 16.06
C VAL A 98 14.47 5.32 17.34
N GLN A 99 13.66 5.46 18.39
CA GLN A 99 14.14 5.77 19.72
C GLN A 99 14.56 4.48 20.44
N PRO A 100 15.87 4.23 20.68
CA PRO A 100 16.32 3.08 21.46
C PRO A 100 15.80 3.13 22.89
N GLY A 101 15.63 1.95 23.49
CA GLY A 101 15.17 1.82 24.87
C GLY A 101 15.23 0.39 25.37
N PRO A 102 14.75 0.11 26.59
CA PRO A 102 14.84 -1.24 27.19
C PRO A 102 14.16 -2.34 26.33
N ARG A 103 13.15 -1.99 25.56
CA ARG A 103 12.45 -2.92 24.66
C ARG A 103 13.05 -2.92 23.23
N LEU A 104 13.99 -2.03 22.93
CA LEU A 104 14.72 -1.92 21.65
C LEU A 104 16.21 -1.70 21.91
N PRO A 105 16.93 -2.66 22.56
CA PRO A 105 18.34 -2.48 22.95
C PRO A 105 19.32 -2.65 21.78
N HIS A 106 18.91 -3.28 20.66
CA HIS A 106 19.78 -3.67 19.55
C HIS A 106 19.48 -2.85 18.29
N VAL A 107 19.48 -1.51 18.42
CA VAL A 107 19.27 -0.58 17.30
C VAL A 107 20.57 0.16 17.02
N GLU A 108 21.05 0.05 15.79
CA GLU A 108 22.20 0.77 15.26
C GLU A 108 21.74 1.99 14.47
N GLY A 109 22.45 3.12 14.59
CA GLY A 109 22.17 4.32 13.81
C GLY A 109 22.59 4.14 12.36
N GLY A 110 21.63 4.19 11.44
CA GLY A 110 21.83 4.10 10.00
C GLY A 110 21.93 5.46 9.31
N GLY A 111 21.68 6.56 10.02
CA GLY A 111 21.76 7.93 9.51
C GLY A 111 20.41 8.61 9.40
N ASP A 112 20.46 9.91 9.17
CA ASP A 112 19.31 10.81 9.16
C ASP A 112 19.31 11.64 7.88
N PHE A 113 18.19 11.63 7.18
CA PHE A 113 17.96 12.36 5.94
C PHE A 113 17.11 13.61 6.16
N ILE A 114 16.83 13.97 7.43
CA ILE A 114 16.08 15.16 7.85
C ILE A 114 17.00 16.22 8.48
N GLU A 115 17.88 15.81 9.43
CA GLU A 115 18.74 16.73 10.19
C GLU A 115 20.24 16.38 10.17
N SER A 116 20.64 15.29 9.52
CA SER A 116 22.04 14.80 9.51
C SER A 116 22.52 14.25 10.88
N THR A 117 21.62 13.69 11.68
CA THR A 117 21.95 12.96 12.90
C THR A 117 22.24 11.48 12.60
N ASP A 118 22.25 10.61 13.60
CA ASP A 118 22.48 9.18 13.45
C ASP A 118 21.23 8.35 13.13
N GLY A 119 20.03 8.96 13.19
CA GLY A 119 18.75 8.28 12.99
C GLY A 119 18.17 7.64 14.25
N LEU A 120 18.81 7.79 15.41
CA LEU A 120 18.33 7.26 16.70
C LEU A 120 17.42 8.24 17.46
N THR A 121 16.79 9.16 16.73
CA THR A 121 15.78 10.08 17.25
C THR A 121 14.51 9.90 16.45
N ASP A 122 13.38 9.70 17.12
CA ASP A 122 12.06 9.59 16.52
C ASP A 122 11.12 10.68 17.06
N CYS A 123 10.99 11.77 16.29
CA CYS A 123 10.12 12.90 16.62
C CYS A 123 8.63 12.62 16.39
N ASP A 124 8.31 11.50 15.77
CA ASP A 124 6.97 11.17 15.31
C ASP A 124 6.37 9.94 16.02
N GLY A 125 7.21 9.07 16.60
CA GLY A 125 6.82 7.84 17.29
C GLY A 125 6.45 6.68 16.37
N HIS A 126 6.38 6.93 15.06
CA HIS A 126 5.97 5.92 14.09
C HIS A 126 7.06 4.87 13.86
N GLY A 127 8.30 5.29 13.56
CA GLY A 127 9.39 4.37 13.31
C GLY A 127 9.76 3.52 14.54
N THR A 128 9.63 4.06 15.76
CA THR A 128 9.81 3.31 17.00
C THR A 128 8.75 2.23 17.15
N SER A 129 7.49 2.55 16.85
CA SER A 129 6.40 1.56 16.89
C SER A 129 6.60 0.48 15.84
N VAL A 130 7.02 0.82 14.61
CA VAL A 130 7.38 -0.13 13.54
C VAL A 130 8.53 -1.03 13.97
N ALA A 131 9.61 -0.46 14.52
CA ALA A 131 10.76 -1.21 15.05
C ALA A 131 10.35 -2.17 16.18
N GLY A 132 9.45 -1.75 17.06
CA GLY A 132 8.88 -2.57 18.13
C GLY A 132 8.16 -3.80 17.60
N LEU A 133 7.33 -3.66 16.55
CA LEU A 133 6.66 -4.80 15.91
C LEU A 133 7.65 -5.77 15.25
N ILE A 134 8.74 -5.26 14.69
CA ILE A 134 9.75 -6.11 14.04
C ILE A 134 10.56 -6.89 15.09
N ALA A 135 11.18 -6.20 16.06
CA ALA A 135 12.18 -6.79 16.95
C ALA A 135 12.08 -6.35 18.42
N GLY A 136 10.94 -5.82 18.85
CA GLY A 136 10.74 -5.45 20.26
C GLY A 136 10.94 -6.64 21.17
N GLN A 137 11.77 -6.44 22.22
CA GLN A 137 12.09 -7.51 23.17
C GLN A 137 10.86 -7.90 24.00
N PRO A 138 10.69 -9.20 24.33
CA PRO A 138 9.66 -9.62 25.27
C PRO A 138 9.93 -9.04 26.67
N GLY A 139 8.87 -8.80 27.43
CA GLY A 139 8.90 -8.33 28.80
C GLY A 139 8.06 -9.22 29.71
N PRO A 140 7.70 -8.75 30.92
CA PRO A 140 6.80 -9.45 31.82
C PRO A 140 5.33 -9.43 31.38
N ASP A 141 5.05 -8.70 30.29
CA ASP A 141 3.75 -8.54 29.65
C ASP A 141 3.57 -9.50 28.46
N GLY A 142 2.45 -9.38 27.74
CA GLY A 142 2.15 -10.22 26.58
C GLY A 142 2.70 -9.72 25.24
N PHE A 143 3.51 -8.65 25.23
CA PHE A 143 4.06 -8.09 24.00
C PHE A 143 5.43 -8.68 23.66
N SER A 144 5.64 -8.95 22.37
CA SER A 144 6.94 -9.18 21.73
C SER A 144 6.88 -8.76 20.26
N GLY A 145 7.99 -8.29 19.71
CA GLY A 145 8.16 -8.19 18.26
C GLY A 145 8.19 -9.56 17.60
N VAL A 146 8.00 -9.61 16.27
CA VAL A 146 7.97 -10.86 15.50
C VAL A 146 9.31 -11.58 15.53
N ALA A 147 10.41 -10.85 15.34
CA ALA A 147 11.78 -11.35 15.28
C ALA A 147 12.64 -10.72 16.38
N PRO A 148 12.38 -11.04 17.69
CA PRO A 148 13.00 -10.32 18.81
C PRO A 148 14.52 -10.52 18.92
N GLU A 149 15.09 -11.49 18.22
CA GLU A 149 16.55 -11.73 18.21
C GLU A 149 17.24 -11.14 16.96
N ALA A 150 16.50 -10.41 16.11
CA ALA A 150 17.07 -9.63 15.03
C ALA A 150 17.67 -8.31 15.53
N ARG A 151 18.71 -7.83 14.84
CA ARG A 151 19.26 -6.48 15.03
C ARG A 151 18.54 -5.50 14.11
N LEU A 152 18.46 -4.25 14.52
CA LEU A 152 17.84 -3.19 13.74
C LEU A 152 18.87 -2.15 13.32
N ILE A 153 18.68 -1.59 12.10
CA ILE A 153 19.33 -0.36 11.64
C ILE A 153 18.23 0.68 11.48
N SER A 154 18.34 1.79 12.21
CA SER A 154 17.41 2.92 12.10
C SER A 154 17.85 3.92 11.06
N ILE A 155 17.06 4.17 10.04
CA ILE A 155 17.29 5.22 9.04
C ILE A 155 16.12 6.19 9.09
N ARG A 156 16.37 7.40 9.57
CA ARG A 156 15.38 8.48 9.62
C ARG A 156 15.29 9.14 8.26
N GLN A 157 14.32 8.71 7.44
CA GLN A 157 14.17 9.19 6.07
C GLN A 157 13.07 10.25 5.93
N ASN A 158 12.05 10.20 6.80
CA ASN A 158 10.90 11.09 6.74
C ASN A 158 10.56 11.63 8.13
N SER A 159 9.87 12.75 8.19
CA SER A 159 9.16 13.26 9.37
C SER A 159 8.11 14.28 8.92
N PRO A 160 6.82 14.03 9.21
CA PRO A 160 5.77 15.03 8.98
C PRO A 160 5.90 16.28 9.87
N ARG A 161 6.77 16.26 10.89
CA ARG A 161 7.08 17.41 11.74
C ARG A 161 8.05 18.40 11.10
N PHE A 162 8.69 18.01 10.00
CA PHE A 162 9.70 18.79 9.29
C PHE A 162 9.23 19.14 7.88
N ALA A 163 9.60 20.32 7.42
CA ALA A 163 9.39 20.76 6.04
C ALA A 163 10.61 21.53 5.53
N PRO A 164 10.76 21.67 4.21
CA PRO A 164 11.80 22.51 3.63
C PRO A 164 11.79 23.92 4.24
N ARG A 165 12.97 24.48 4.47
CA ARG A 165 13.11 25.87 4.95
C ARG A 165 12.55 26.85 3.95
N THR A 166 12.78 26.58 2.66
CA THR A 166 12.31 27.42 1.55
C THR A 166 11.45 26.53 0.64
N PRO A 167 10.12 26.60 0.73
CA PRO A 167 9.23 25.86 -0.15
C PRO A 167 9.41 26.30 -1.62
N GLY A 168 9.44 25.33 -2.54
CA GLY A 168 9.43 25.60 -3.98
C GLY A 168 8.06 26.07 -4.49
N ALA A 169 7.99 26.46 -5.75
CA ALA A 169 6.76 26.96 -6.38
C ALA A 169 5.66 25.87 -6.46
N ASP A 170 6.01 24.62 -6.74
CA ASP A 170 5.14 23.44 -6.57
C ASP A 170 5.65 22.61 -5.39
N ALA A 171 5.17 22.98 -4.19
CA ALA A 171 5.65 22.38 -2.96
C ALA A 171 5.32 20.88 -2.84
N VAL A 172 4.24 20.41 -3.46
CA VAL A 172 3.81 18.99 -3.40
C VAL A 172 4.71 18.12 -4.28
N GLU A 173 4.94 18.53 -5.53
CA GLU A 173 5.77 17.79 -6.47
C GLU A 173 7.24 17.81 -6.05
N ALA A 174 7.75 18.98 -5.64
CA ALA A 174 9.12 19.12 -5.12
C ALA A 174 9.34 18.25 -3.87
N ARG A 175 8.36 18.18 -2.97
CA ARG A 175 8.44 17.31 -1.79
C ARG A 175 8.46 15.84 -2.19
N ALA A 176 7.60 15.40 -3.11
CA ALA A 176 7.57 14.03 -3.59
C ALA A 176 8.91 13.64 -4.26
N ALA A 177 9.49 14.51 -5.06
CA ALA A 177 10.80 14.30 -5.68
C ALA A 177 11.92 14.19 -4.64
N ALA A 178 11.93 15.05 -3.63
CA ALA A 178 12.90 15.00 -2.53
C ALA A 178 12.76 13.73 -1.68
N ASP A 179 11.53 13.30 -1.39
CA ASP A 179 11.25 12.07 -0.66
C ASP A 179 11.73 10.84 -1.44
N VAL A 180 11.52 10.80 -2.77
CA VAL A 180 12.00 9.73 -3.66
C VAL A 180 13.54 9.70 -3.73
N ALA A 181 14.18 10.84 -3.88
CA ALA A 181 15.64 10.93 -3.94
C ALA A 181 16.30 10.54 -2.60
N SER A 182 15.74 10.99 -1.46
CA SER A 182 16.24 10.58 -0.14
C SER A 182 16.00 9.10 0.12
N LEU A 183 14.88 8.53 -0.32
CA LEU A 183 14.58 7.11 -0.21
C LEU A 183 15.57 6.26 -1.02
N ALA A 184 15.93 6.66 -2.25
CA ALA A 184 16.90 5.94 -3.05
C ALA A 184 18.24 5.81 -2.33
N ARG A 185 18.74 6.91 -1.74
CA ARG A 185 19.97 6.93 -0.95
C ARG A 185 19.86 6.11 0.34
N ALA A 186 18.70 6.16 1.01
CA ALA A 186 18.43 5.40 2.23
C ALA A 186 18.42 3.88 1.97
N VAL A 187 17.86 3.44 0.84
CA VAL A 187 17.85 2.03 0.42
C VAL A 187 19.27 1.52 0.16
N VAL A 188 20.09 2.28 -0.58
CA VAL A 188 21.51 1.93 -0.81
C VAL A 188 22.25 1.83 0.52
N ARG A 189 22.08 2.81 1.41
CA ARG A 189 22.70 2.81 2.74
C ARG A 189 22.32 1.60 3.57
N ALA A 190 21.04 1.26 3.63
CA ALA A 190 20.55 0.06 4.34
C ALA A 190 21.23 -1.21 3.82
N ALA A 191 21.31 -1.34 2.49
CA ALA A 191 21.93 -2.49 1.83
C ALA A 191 23.45 -2.55 2.08
N ASP A 192 24.16 -1.41 2.05
CA ASP A 192 25.60 -1.33 2.32
C ASP A 192 25.95 -1.58 3.78
N MET A 193 25.05 -1.28 4.71
CA MET A 193 25.16 -1.65 6.13
C MET A 193 24.83 -3.13 6.39
N GLY A 194 24.53 -3.91 5.35
CA GLY A 194 24.31 -5.35 5.45
C GLY A 194 22.91 -5.75 5.91
N ALA A 195 21.91 -4.89 5.75
CA ALA A 195 20.54 -5.26 6.02
C ALA A 195 20.08 -6.37 5.08
N ARG A 196 19.59 -7.46 5.64
CA ARG A 196 19.02 -8.60 4.89
C ARG A 196 17.52 -8.47 4.65
N VAL A 197 16.87 -7.58 5.41
CA VAL A 197 15.49 -7.14 5.22
C VAL A 197 15.48 -5.62 5.32
N ILE A 198 14.80 -4.95 4.41
CA ILE A 198 14.62 -3.51 4.40
C ILE A 198 13.12 -3.23 4.53
N ASN A 199 12.70 -2.70 5.66
CA ASN A 199 11.35 -2.27 5.93
C ASN A 199 11.18 -0.80 5.54
N ILE A 200 10.24 -0.51 4.64
CA ILE A 200 9.88 0.85 4.21
C ILE A 200 8.41 1.08 4.54
N SER A 201 8.16 1.69 5.69
CA SER A 201 6.78 1.93 6.16
C SER A 201 6.24 3.30 5.79
N VAL A 202 7.09 4.17 5.26
CA VAL A 202 6.71 5.50 4.75
C VAL A 202 6.68 5.44 3.23
N VAL A 203 5.58 5.89 2.62
CA VAL A 203 5.39 5.88 1.17
C VAL A 203 5.00 7.25 0.66
N THR A 204 5.41 7.56 -0.56
CA THR A 204 5.00 8.75 -1.29
C THR A 204 3.94 8.39 -2.30
N CYS A 205 2.72 8.93 -2.11
CA CYS A 205 1.63 8.72 -3.06
C CYS A 205 1.49 9.89 -4.01
N VAL A 206 1.39 9.60 -5.30
CA VAL A 206 1.23 10.60 -6.35
C VAL A 206 0.12 10.18 -7.32
N PRO A 207 -0.62 11.14 -7.92
CA PRO A 207 -1.52 10.83 -9.02
C PRO A 207 -0.78 10.18 -10.18
N ALA A 208 -1.42 9.23 -10.88
CA ALA A 208 -0.78 8.47 -11.95
C ALA A 208 -0.42 9.31 -13.19
N ASP A 209 -1.05 10.48 -13.35
CA ASP A 209 -0.76 11.48 -14.39
C ASP A 209 0.40 12.42 -14.05
N LYS A 210 0.93 12.34 -12.81
CA LYS A 210 2.09 13.11 -12.38
C LYS A 210 3.37 12.31 -12.58
N HIS A 211 4.35 12.97 -13.16
CA HIS A 211 5.65 12.35 -13.40
C HIS A 211 6.66 12.79 -12.33
N ILE A 212 7.06 11.84 -11.47
CA ILE A 212 8.18 12.00 -10.55
C ILE A 212 9.32 11.10 -11.07
N ASP A 213 10.50 11.68 -11.23
CA ASP A 213 11.69 10.90 -11.62
C ASP A 213 12.04 9.90 -10.51
N GLN A 214 12.07 8.62 -10.87
CA GLN A 214 12.37 7.50 -9.98
C GLN A 214 13.55 6.67 -10.49
N THR A 215 14.31 7.19 -11.44
CA THR A 215 15.37 6.44 -12.11
C THR A 215 16.43 5.95 -11.12
N GLU A 216 16.91 6.83 -10.23
CA GLU A 216 17.85 6.46 -9.16
C GLU A 216 17.22 5.50 -8.13
N LEU A 217 15.93 5.67 -7.82
CA LEU A 217 15.23 4.76 -6.91
C LEU A 217 15.14 3.36 -7.50
N GLY A 218 14.80 3.22 -8.77
CA GLY A 218 14.80 1.93 -9.45
C GLY A 218 16.15 1.22 -9.40
N ALA A 219 17.24 1.97 -9.68
CA ALA A 219 18.60 1.46 -9.59
C ALA A 219 18.96 1.04 -8.15
N ALA A 220 18.56 1.82 -7.13
CA ALA A 220 18.79 1.52 -5.72
C ALA A 220 18.04 0.26 -5.27
N LEU A 221 16.76 0.12 -5.66
CA LEU A 221 15.95 -1.05 -5.32
C LEU A 221 16.51 -2.32 -5.96
N ARG A 222 16.90 -2.27 -7.25
CA ARG A 222 17.57 -3.38 -7.92
C ARG A 222 18.89 -3.76 -7.21
N TYR A 223 19.72 -2.76 -6.90
CA TYR A 223 20.97 -2.96 -6.18
C TYR A 223 20.75 -3.70 -4.86
N ALA A 224 19.83 -3.19 -4.03
CA ALA A 224 19.55 -3.80 -2.73
C ALA A 224 18.97 -5.22 -2.86
N ALA A 225 18.00 -5.44 -3.77
CA ALA A 225 17.34 -6.74 -3.90
C ALA A 225 18.18 -7.80 -4.62
N VAL A 226 18.96 -7.41 -5.64
CA VAL A 226 19.67 -8.35 -6.52
C VAL A 226 21.15 -8.48 -6.15
N GLU A 227 21.84 -7.35 -5.93
CA GLU A 227 23.28 -7.38 -5.68
C GLU A 227 23.62 -7.57 -4.21
N LYS A 228 22.80 -7.01 -3.30
CA LYS A 228 22.96 -7.14 -1.84
C LYS A 228 22.04 -8.20 -1.23
N ASP A 229 21.18 -8.80 -2.01
CA ASP A 229 20.26 -9.86 -1.60
C ASP A 229 19.40 -9.48 -0.39
N ALA A 230 18.88 -8.26 -0.36
CA ALA A 230 17.97 -7.78 0.68
C ALA A 230 16.50 -7.96 0.26
N VAL A 231 15.67 -8.49 1.16
CA VAL A 231 14.20 -8.49 0.99
C VAL A 231 13.69 -7.09 1.28
N ILE A 232 13.09 -6.43 0.29
CA ILE A 232 12.51 -5.10 0.46
C ILE A 232 11.01 -5.25 0.66
N VAL A 233 10.49 -4.76 1.79
CA VAL A 233 9.08 -4.83 2.17
C VAL A 233 8.57 -3.41 2.35
N ALA A 234 7.50 -3.03 1.64
CA ALA A 234 6.96 -1.69 1.71
C ALA A 234 5.44 -1.64 1.95
N ALA A 235 4.99 -0.58 2.61
CA ALA A 235 3.58 -0.35 2.85
C ALA A 235 2.82 -0.07 1.53
N ALA A 236 1.64 -0.66 1.36
CA ALA A 236 0.83 -0.40 0.17
C ALA A 236 0.35 1.06 0.08
N GLY A 237 0.20 1.73 1.22
CA GLY A 237 -0.35 3.07 1.35
C GLY A 237 -1.73 3.09 2.00
N ASN A 238 -2.13 4.26 2.51
CA ASN A 238 -3.39 4.46 3.23
C ASN A 238 -4.26 5.49 2.52
N THR A 239 -5.49 5.11 2.14
CA THR A 239 -6.41 6.01 1.41
C THR A 239 -7.05 7.09 2.29
N GLN A 240 -6.99 6.96 3.61
CA GLN A 240 -7.59 7.91 4.54
C GLN A 240 -6.56 8.82 5.24
N GLY A 241 -5.30 8.79 4.80
CA GLY A 241 -4.20 9.49 5.47
C GLY A 241 -3.91 8.91 6.85
N GLY A 242 -2.64 8.68 7.16
CA GLY A 242 -2.21 8.28 8.50
C GLY A 242 -1.83 9.50 9.33
N VAL A 243 -1.94 9.42 10.64
CA VAL A 243 -1.50 10.47 11.57
C VAL A 243 0.01 10.71 11.45
N SER A 244 0.74 9.74 10.94
CA SER A 244 2.21 9.71 10.94
C SER A 244 2.89 9.71 9.57
N THR A 245 2.18 9.50 8.45
CA THR A 245 2.83 9.19 7.17
C THR A 245 2.55 10.18 6.03
N GLY A 246 1.97 11.34 6.30
CA GLY A 246 1.75 12.39 5.28
C GLY A 246 0.42 12.31 4.55
N SER A 247 0.40 12.64 3.26
CA SER A 247 -0.82 12.75 2.45
C SER A 247 -1.51 11.41 2.23
N ALA A 248 -2.86 11.42 2.20
CA ALA A 248 -3.63 10.25 1.84
C ALA A 248 -3.34 9.81 0.40
N CYS A 249 -3.23 8.50 0.19
CA CYS A 249 -3.14 7.93 -1.15
C CYS A 249 -4.51 7.96 -1.85
N GLY A 250 -4.54 8.13 -3.16
CA GLY A 250 -5.77 7.98 -3.94
C GLY A 250 -6.21 6.51 -4.00
N SER A 251 -7.52 6.28 -4.08
CA SER A 251 -8.04 4.93 -4.29
C SER A 251 -7.85 4.48 -5.74
N ASN A 252 -7.47 3.21 -5.92
CA ASN A 252 -7.43 2.56 -7.23
C ASN A 252 -8.61 1.60 -7.40
N PRO A 253 -9.11 1.41 -8.65
CA PRO A 253 -10.16 0.44 -8.91
C PRO A 253 -9.74 -1.00 -8.57
N LEU A 254 -10.65 -1.79 -8.02
CA LEU A 254 -10.39 -3.16 -7.61
C LEU A 254 -10.51 -4.17 -8.76
N ALA A 255 -11.38 -3.89 -9.73
CA ALA A 255 -11.71 -4.81 -10.83
C ALA A 255 -10.84 -4.52 -12.04
N GLY A 256 -10.23 -5.57 -12.60
CA GLY A 256 -9.52 -5.52 -13.88
C GLY A 256 -10.38 -5.95 -15.05
N ALA A 257 -9.90 -5.74 -16.27
CA ALA A 257 -10.46 -6.26 -17.51
C ALA A 257 -9.87 -7.65 -17.83
N PRO A 258 -10.48 -8.47 -18.70
CA PRO A 258 -9.94 -9.78 -19.06
C PRO A 258 -8.51 -9.76 -19.63
N ASN A 259 -8.14 -8.68 -20.32
CA ASN A 259 -6.80 -8.44 -20.87
C ASN A 259 -5.86 -7.69 -19.92
N ASP A 260 -6.37 -7.24 -18.78
CA ASP A 260 -5.59 -6.60 -17.71
C ASP A 260 -6.13 -7.04 -16.33
N PRO A 261 -5.86 -8.29 -15.94
CA PRO A 261 -6.43 -8.88 -14.73
C PRO A 261 -5.98 -8.20 -13.43
N ARG A 262 -4.83 -7.53 -13.46
CA ARG A 262 -4.31 -6.72 -12.34
C ARG A 262 -4.73 -5.26 -12.41
N ASN A 263 -5.42 -4.85 -13.46
CA ASN A 263 -5.94 -3.49 -13.65
C ASN A 263 -4.86 -2.38 -13.62
N TRP A 264 -3.74 -2.61 -14.30
CA TRP A 264 -2.72 -1.58 -14.45
C TRP A 264 -3.24 -0.36 -15.21
N GLY A 265 -4.07 -0.59 -16.23
CA GLY A 265 -4.69 0.48 -17.02
C GLY A 265 -5.69 1.33 -16.26
N GLY A 266 -6.18 0.86 -15.11
CA GLY A 266 -7.13 1.59 -14.26
C GLY A 266 -6.48 2.33 -13.08
N VAL A 267 -5.16 2.28 -12.94
CA VAL A 267 -4.46 2.94 -11.82
C VAL A 267 -4.55 4.45 -11.94
N SER A 268 -5.05 5.09 -10.90
CA SER A 268 -5.21 6.54 -10.77
C SER A 268 -4.24 7.19 -9.78
N SER A 269 -3.65 6.38 -8.89
CA SER A 269 -2.67 6.83 -7.91
C SER A 269 -1.59 5.77 -7.74
N VAL A 270 -0.33 6.20 -7.63
CA VAL A 270 0.85 5.34 -7.47
C VAL A 270 1.40 5.49 -6.07
N SER A 271 1.77 4.37 -5.44
CA SER A 271 2.46 4.33 -4.15
C SER A 271 3.93 3.99 -4.34
N ILE A 272 4.82 4.90 -4.03
CA ILE A 272 6.28 4.77 -4.17
C ILE A 272 6.88 4.45 -2.80
N PRO A 273 7.67 3.37 -2.61
CA PRO A 273 8.22 2.46 -3.63
C PRO A 273 7.37 1.23 -3.92
N SER A 274 6.19 1.07 -3.35
CA SER A 274 5.38 -0.15 -3.39
C SER A 274 5.10 -0.68 -4.80
N TRP A 275 4.98 0.20 -5.80
CA TRP A 275 4.68 -0.22 -7.18
C TRP A 275 5.88 -0.81 -7.94
N TRP A 276 7.10 -0.78 -7.35
CA TRP A 276 8.33 -1.26 -7.96
C TRP A 276 8.46 -2.80 -7.87
N GLN A 277 7.69 -3.50 -8.66
CA GLN A 277 7.88 -4.94 -8.85
C GLN A 277 8.96 -5.22 -9.90
N PRO A 278 9.70 -6.29 -9.77
CA PRO A 278 9.64 -7.39 -8.80
C PRO A 278 10.52 -7.19 -7.55
N TYR A 279 11.03 -5.99 -7.29
CA TYR A 279 12.02 -5.76 -6.22
C TYR A 279 11.39 -5.55 -4.84
N VAL A 280 10.15 -5.07 -4.79
CA VAL A 280 9.47 -4.66 -3.55
C VAL A 280 8.26 -5.56 -3.28
N LEU A 281 8.21 -6.16 -2.10
CA LEU A 281 7.01 -6.83 -1.59
C LEU A 281 6.10 -5.80 -0.93
N SER A 282 5.05 -5.39 -1.63
CA SER A 282 4.06 -4.45 -1.12
C SER A 282 3.05 -5.11 -0.19
N VAL A 283 2.74 -4.49 0.95
CA VAL A 283 1.94 -5.07 2.03
C VAL A 283 0.66 -4.28 2.27
N GLY A 284 -0.49 -4.95 2.09
CA GLY A 284 -1.81 -4.46 2.50
C GLY A 284 -2.11 -4.72 3.97
N SER A 285 -3.14 -4.04 4.51
CA SER A 285 -3.56 -4.19 5.90
C SER A 285 -4.81 -5.05 6.03
N LEU A 286 -4.83 -5.89 7.06
CA LEU A 286 -5.99 -6.68 7.50
C LEU A 286 -6.50 -6.16 8.85
N ASN A 287 -7.82 -6.21 9.04
CA ASN A 287 -8.46 -6.00 10.32
C ASN A 287 -8.46 -7.28 11.17
N ALA A 288 -8.99 -7.21 12.40
CA ALA A 288 -9.03 -8.32 13.35
C ALA A 288 -9.83 -9.54 12.86
N THR A 289 -10.69 -9.39 11.84
CA THR A 289 -11.46 -10.50 11.24
C THR A 289 -10.80 -11.09 10.00
N GLY A 290 -9.57 -10.64 9.64
CA GLY A 290 -8.84 -11.08 8.47
C GLY A 290 -9.35 -10.48 7.15
N GLN A 291 -10.24 -9.48 7.20
CA GLN A 291 -10.69 -8.75 6.03
C GLN A 291 -9.75 -7.59 5.73
N PRO A 292 -9.66 -7.13 4.47
CA PRO A 292 -8.90 -5.93 4.15
C PRO A 292 -9.36 -4.73 4.99
N SER A 293 -8.41 -3.99 5.56
CA SER A 293 -8.71 -2.72 6.24
C SER A 293 -9.26 -1.69 5.27
N GLY A 294 -10.28 -0.93 5.69
CA GLY A 294 -10.96 0.04 4.83
C GLY A 294 -10.05 1.17 4.30
N PHE A 295 -8.91 1.38 4.92
CA PHE A 295 -7.91 2.36 4.49
C PHE A 295 -6.81 1.79 3.58
N THR A 296 -6.73 0.47 3.38
CA THR A 296 -5.69 -0.12 2.53
C THR A 296 -5.81 0.38 1.10
N MET A 297 -4.74 0.97 0.58
CA MET A 297 -4.66 1.33 -0.83
C MET A 297 -4.59 0.07 -1.70
N ALA A 298 -5.51 -0.03 -2.63
CA ALA A 298 -5.46 -1.07 -3.65
C ALA A 298 -4.44 -0.73 -4.75
N GLY A 299 -3.81 -1.75 -5.30
CA GLY A 299 -2.94 -1.59 -6.46
C GLY A 299 -2.50 -2.93 -7.03
N PRO A 300 -2.17 -2.99 -8.35
CA PRO A 300 -1.70 -4.23 -8.99
C PRO A 300 -0.38 -4.75 -8.40
N TRP A 301 0.32 -3.93 -7.67
CA TRP A 301 1.59 -4.25 -7.00
C TRP A 301 1.45 -4.91 -5.62
N VAL A 302 0.27 -4.91 -4.99
CA VAL A 302 0.10 -5.52 -3.67
C VAL A 302 0.39 -7.00 -3.74
N GLY A 303 1.38 -7.45 -2.96
CA GLY A 303 1.87 -8.83 -2.98
C GLY A 303 1.34 -9.71 -1.85
N ILE A 304 1.15 -9.13 -0.64
CA ILE A 304 0.74 -9.84 0.57
C ILE A 304 0.03 -8.89 1.53
N ALA A 305 -0.57 -9.40 2.59
CA ALA A 305 -1.16 -8.59 3.66
C ALA A 305 -0.81 -9.11 5.06
N ALA A 306 -0.96 -8.26 6.07
CA ALA A 306 -0.83 -8.62 7.48
C ALA A 306 -1.75 -7.73 8.34
N PRO A 307 -1.96 -8.06 9.63
CA PRO A 307 -2.71 -7.19 10.52
C PRO A 307 -2.14 -5.77 10.58
N GLY A 308 -3.00 -4.75 10.53
CA GLY A 308 -2.56 -3.35 10.58
C GLY A 308 -3.53 -2.44 11.31
N GLU A 309 -4.43 -3.00 12.14
CA GLU A 309 -5.36 -2.24 12.97
C GLU A 309 -5.17 -2.56 14.45
N ASN A 310 -5.47 -1.59 15.31
CA ASN A 310 -5.40 -1.70 16.76
C ASN A 310 -4.03 -2.22 17.25
N ILE A 311 -2.99 -1.60 16.75
CA ILE A 311 -1.61 -1.99 17.02
C ILE A 311 -1.20 -1.59 18.44
N ALA A 312 -0.56 -2.51 19.16
CA ALA A 312 0.23 -2.23 20.34
C ALA A 312 1.70 -2.46 20.02
N SER A 313 2.57 -1.52 20.43
CA SER A 313 4.00 -1.59 20.17
C SER A 313 4.83 -0.77 21.18
N VAL A 314 6.12 -0.65 20.93
CA VAL A 314 7.04 0.14 21.75
C VAL A 314 6.81 1.63 21.52
N SER A 315 6.79 2.41 22.60
CA SER A 315 6.67 3.86 22.61
C SER A 315 8.03 4.54 22.43
N ASN A 316 8.03 5.71 21.78
CA ASN A 316 9.17 6.63 21.72
C ASN A 316 9.26 7.54 22.95
N ALA A 317 8.46 7.30 24.00
CA ALA A 317 8.53 8.03 25.25
C ALA A 317 9.90 7.88 25.91
N PRO A 318 10.39 8.88 26.66
CA PRO A 318 11.60 8.72 27.48
C PRO A 318 11.47 7.52 28.42
N GLY A 319 12.45 6.61 28.37
CA GLY A 319 12.42 5.35 29.13
C GLY A 319 11.67 4.21 28.45
N GLY A 320 11.06 4.44 27.28
CA GLY A 320 10.33 3.43 26.51
C GLY A 320 8.95 3.12 27.09
N GLY A 321 8.57 1.83 27.04
CA GLY A 321 7.24 1.35 27.43
C GLY A 321 6.44 0.87 26.22
N LEU A 322 5.18 0.54 26.43
CA LEU A 322 4.25 0.15 25.38
C LEU A 322 3.21 1.24 25.13
N SER A 323 2.76 1.34 23.91
CA SER A 323 1.73 2.27 23.47
C SER A 323 0.82 1.63 22.41
N ASN A 324 -0.37 2.18 22.21
CA ASN A 324 -1.31 1.73 21.19
C ASN A 324 -2.09 2.90 20.56
N ALA A 325 -1.68 4.13 20.84
CA ALA A 325 -2.30 5.33 20.32
C ALA A 325 -1.28 6.42 19.96
N MET A 326 -1.69 7.31 19.07
CA MET A 326 -0.95 8.49 18.65
C MET A 326 -1.81 9.73 18.87
N PRO A 327 -1.26 10.85 19.40
CA PRO A 327 -1.98 12.10 19.46
C PRO A 327 -2.17 12.71 18.06
N THR A 328 -3.36 13.21 17.80
CA THR A 328 -3.65 14.02 16.60
C THR A 328 -3.23 15.48 16.83
N ASN A 329 -3.31 16.33 15.80
CA ASN A 329 -3.08 17.77 15.91
C ASN A 329 -4.09 18.50 16.84
N GLN A 330 -5.14 17.80 17.31
CA GLN A 330 -6.14 18.28 18.24
C GLN A 330 -5.98 17.63 19.63
N ASP A 331 -4.82 17.05 19.93
CA ASP A 331 -4.50 16.31 21.15
C ASP A 331 -5.47 15.14 21.46
N LYS A 332 -6.21 14.68 20.45
CA LYS A 332 -7.06 13.50 20.57
C LYS A 332 -6.24 12.26 20.27
N LEU A 333 -6.28 11.26 21.16
CA LEU A 333 -5.65 9.97 20.93
C LEU A 333 -6.46 9.14 19.93
N VAL A 334 -5.78 8.58 18.94
CA VAL A 334 -6.35 7.63 17.97
C VAL A 334 -5.54 6.33 17.99
N PRO A 335 -6.18 5.18 17.81
CA PRO A 335 -5.47 3.89 17.74
C PRO A 335 -4.40 3.89 16.63
N LEU A 336 -3.31 3.16 16.85
CA LEU A 336 -2.30 2.94 15.81
C LEU A 336 -2.88 2.01 14.75
N ASN A 337 -3.10 2.56 13.54
CA ASN A 337 -3.60 1.82 12.37
C ASN A 337 -2.81 2.25 11.13
N GLY A 338 -2.51 1.29 10.24
CA GLY A 338 -1.83 1.59 8.98
C GLY A 338 -1.22 0.37 8.29
N THR A 339 -1.07 0.45 6.97
CA THR A 339 -0.32 -0.53 6.18
C THR A 339 1.16 -0.59 6.57
N SER A 340 1.69 0.48 7.19
CA SER A 340 3.03 0.55 7.76
C SER A 340 3.27 -0.49 8.86
N TYR A 341 2.29 -0.70 9.74
CA TYR A 341 2.39 -1.72 10.79
C TYR A 341 2.25 -3.15 10.24
N ALA A 342 1.39 -3.34 9.23
CA ALA A 342 1.32 -4.60 8.50
C ALA A 342 2.66 -4.94 7.85
N THR A 343 3.34 -3.95 7.27
CA THR A 343 4.68 -4.07 6.69
C THR A 343 5.72 -4.51 7.73
N ALA A 344 5.64 -3.96 8.94
CA ALA A 344 6.52 -4.35 10.05
C ALA A 344 6.36 -5.83 10.40
N TYR A 345 5.13 -6.34 10.48
CA TYR A 345 4.87 -7.76 10.71
C TYR A 345 5.49 -8.63 9.61
N VAL A 346 5.28 -8.29 8.33
CA VAL A 346 5.85 -9.04 7.20
C VAL A 346 7.39 -8.99 7.21
N SER A 347 7.98 -7.83 7.52
CA SER A 347 9.43 -7.68 7.64
C SER A 347 10.01 -8.55 8.76
N GLY A 348 9.32 -8.62 9.89
CA GLY A 348 9.68 -9.54 10.97
C GLY A 348 9.61 -11.01 10.53
N VAL A 349 8.54 -11.41 9.82
CA VAL A 349 8.41 -12.78 9.30
C VAL A 349 9.50 -13.09 8.24
N ALA A 350 9.86 -12.13 7.39
CA ALA A 350 10.97 -12.27 6.45
C ALA A 350 12.30 -12.52 7.19
N ALA A 351 12.53 -11.84 8.33
CA ALA A 351 13.69 -12.08 9.18
C ALA A 351 13.67 -13.49 9.82
N LEU A 352 12.49 -13.97 10.27
CA LEU A 352 12.35 -15.35 10.75
C LEU A 352 12.71 -16.37 9.67
N VAL A 353 12.22 -16.18 8.45
CA VAL A 353 12.46 -17.06 7.29
C VAL A 353 13.95 -17.07 6.96
N ARG A 354 14.60 -15.90 6.85
CA ARG A 354 16.03 -15.80 6.57
C ARG A 354 16.91 -16.43 7.66
N SER A 355 16.49 -16.32 8.91
CA SER A 355 17.21 -16.95 10.03
C SER A 355 17.14 -18.48 9.94
N LYS A 356 15.98 -19.03 9.58
CA LYS A 356 15.80 -20.47 9.45
C LYS A 356 16.38 -21.05 8.17
N PHE A 357 16.32 -20.31 7.06
CA PHE A 357 16.73 -20.73 5.74
C PHE A 357 17.77 -19.76 5.16
N PRO A 358 19.02 -19.76 5.70
CA PRO A 358 20.04 -18.77 5.34
C PRO A 358 20.49 -18.82 3.88
N ASP A 359 20.29 -19.93 3.20
CA ASP A 359 20.68 -20.15 1.80
C ASP A 359 19.64 -19.60 0.80
N LEU A 360 18.45 -19.23 1.27
CA LEU A 360 17.45 -18.61 0.39
C LEU A 360 17.86 -17.17 0.04
N ASN A 361 17.84 -16.86 -1.25
CA ASN A 361 17.99 -15.46 -1.69
C ASN A 361 16.69 -14.66 -1.47
N ALA A 362 16.77 -13.32 -1.66
CA ALA A 362 15.66 -12.40 -1.41
C ALA A 362 14.38 -12.78 -2.18
N ARG A 363 14.51 -13.14 -3.47
CA ARG A 363 13.39 -13.57 -4.32
C ARG A 363 12.75 -14.86 -3.81
N GLN A 364 13.55 -15.82 -3.36
CA GLN A 364 13.05 -17.08 -2.80
C GLN A 364 12.34 -16.87 -1.45
N VAL A 365 12.82 -15.93 -0.63
CA VAL A 365 12.13 -15.54 0.61
C VAL A 365 10.76 -14.91 0.30
N VAL A 366 10.68 -13.95 -0.64
CA VAL A 366 9.43 -13.36 -1.08
C VAL A 366 8.48 -14.42 -1.63
N HIS A 367 8.99 -15.31 -2.49
CA HIS A 367 8.21 -16.42 -3.04
C HIS A 367 7.63 -17.31 -1.93
N ARG A 368 8.45 -17.68 -0.94
CA ARG A 368 8.00 -18.47 0.22
C ARG A 368 6.89 -17.77 0.99
N LEU A 369 7.05 -16.48 1.31
CA LEU A 369 6.02 -15.69 2.02
C LEU A 369 4.69 -15.63 1.26
N THR A 370 4.74 -15.41 -0.05
CA THR A 370 3.53 -15.28 -0.87
C THR A 370 2.87 -16.63 -1.14
N THR A 371 3.65 -17.71 -1.34
CA THR A 371 3.13 -19.06 -1.59
C THR A 371 2.46 -19.66 -0.36
N THR A 372 2.93 -19.32 0.84
CA THR A 372 2.36 -19.82 2.11
C THR A 372 1.31 -18.90 2.71
N ALA A 373 1.00 -17.76 2.07
CA ALA A 373 -0.04 -16.83 2.50
C ALA A 373 -1.43 -17.46 2.42
N GLN A 374 -2.35 -17.01 3.27
CA GLN A 374 -3.68 -17.63 3.43
C GLN A 374 -4.82 -16.61 3.32
N GLY A 375 -6.02 -17.09 3.04
CA GLY A 375 -7.26 -16.33 3.16
C GLY A 375 -7.63 -15.47 1.96
N ALA A 376 -6.89 -15.48 0.85
CA ALA A 376 -7.29 -14.80 -0.37
C ALA A 376 -8.37 -15.61 -1.10
N ALA A 377 -9.59 -15.08 -1.20
CA ALA A 377 -10.66 -15.70 -2.00
C ALA A 377 -10.34 -15.69 -3.50
N ARG A 378 -9.52 -14.75 -3.94
CA ARG A 378 -8.98 -14.64 -5.30
C ARG A 378 -7.52 -14.17 -5.20
N SER A 379 -6.60 -14.93 -5.75
CA SER A 379 -5.16 -14.61 -5.71
C SER A 379 -4.60 -14.53 -7.13
N PRO A 380 -3.77 -13.52 -7.41
CA PRO A 380 -3.47 -12.39 -6.53
C PRO A 380 -4.59 -11.34 -6.50
N SER A 381 -4.81 -10.75 -5.32
CA SER A 381 -5.77 -9.66 -5.09
C SER A 381 -5.06 -8.30 -5.12
N ASN A 382 -5.71 -7.26 -5.67
CA ASN A 382 -5.16 -5.90 -5.66
C ASN A 382 -5.19 -5.23 -4.27
N VAL A 383 -5.76 -5.88 -3.25
CA VAL A 383 -5.85 -5.34 -1.88
C VAL A 383 -4.99 -6.10 -0.89
N ILE A 384 -4.94 -7.44 -1.03
CA ILE A 384 -4.24 -8.32 -0.09
C ILE A 384 -3.22 -9.25 -0.78
N GLY A 385 -2.97 -9.05 -2.08
CA GLY A 385 -2.02 -9.87 -2.81
C GLY A 385 -2.35 -11.36 -2.76
N ALA A 386 -1.39 -12.16 -2.31
CA ALA A 386 -1.53 -13.61 -2.12
C ALA A 386 -2.39 -13.98 -0.89
N GLY A 387 -2.69 -13.03 -0.02
CA GLY A 387 -3.43 -13.27 1.22
C GLY A 387 -2.70 -12.76 2.46
N GLY A 388 -3.18 -13.12 3.63
CA GLY A 388 -2.53 -12.84 4.90
C GLY A 388 -1.26 -13.66 5.11
N VAL A 389 -0.19 -13.04 5.59
CA VAL A 389 1.05 -13.75 5.91
C VAL A 389 0.81 -14.81 6.99
N ASP A 390 1.34 -16.02 6.77
CA ASP A 390 1.33 -17.11 7.76
C ASP A 390 2.77 -17.45 8.16
N PRO A 391 3.22 -16.98 9.33
CA PRO A 391 4.58 -17.23 9.80
C PRO A 391 4.91 -18.70 9.98
N VAL A 392 3.96 -19.50 10.48
CA VAL A 392 4.17 -20.93 10.73
C VAL A 392 4.29 -21.68 9.40
N ALA A 393 3.38 -21.45 8.45
CA ALA A 393 3.46 -22.06 7.13
C ALA A 393 4.73 -21.64 6.40
N ALA A 394 5.11 -20.35 6.46
CA ALA A 394 6.36 -19.86 5.88
C ALA A 394 7.61 -20.52 6.46
N LEU A 395 7.56 -20.97 7.70
CA LEU A 395 8.69 -21.63 8.37
C LEU A 395 8.66 -23.15 8.26
N THR A 396 7.53 -23.79 7.96
CA THR A 396 7.40 -25.25 8.08
C THR A 396 7.02 -25.98 6.78
N TRP A 397 6.36 -25.29 5.84
CA TRP A 397 5.95 -25.96 4.61
C TRP A 397 7.13 -26.24 3.68
N ASP A 398 7.06 -27.34 2.96
CA ASP A 398 7.97 -27.60 1.86
C ASP A 398 7.48 -26.88 0.60
N VAL A 399 8.21 -25.84 0.22
CA VAL A 399 7.96 -25.08 -1.02
C VAL A 399 9.08 -25.33 -2.05
N ALA A 400 10.01 -26.26 -1.77
CA ALA A 400 11.03 -26.64 -2.71
C ALA A 400 10.38 -27.30 -3.95
N GLY A 401 10.69 -26.80 -5.12
CA GLY A 401 10.09 -27.28 -6.37
C GLY A 401 8.83 -26.55 -6.82
N MET A 402 8.30 -25.61 -6.05
CA MET A 402 7.28 -24.70 -6.56
C MET A 402 7.92 -23.65 -7.49
N PRO A 403 7.30 -23.32 -8.66
CA PRO A 403 7.84 -22.33 -9.58
C PRO A 403 8.03 -20.97 -8.91
N LEU A 404 9.19 -20.33 -9.12
CA LEU A 404 9.49 -18.99 -8.58
C LEU A 404 8.61 -17.89 -9.18
N ASP A 405 7.99 -18.13 -10.33
CA ASP A 405 7.17 -17.17 -11.07
C ASP A 405 5.68 -17.20 -10.67
N GLY A 406 5.37 -17.78 -9.51
CA GLY A 406 4.00 -17.99 -9.05
C GLY A 406 3.39 -19.28 -9.63
N PRO A 407 2.20 -19.73 -9.17
CA PRO A 407 1.50 -20.78 -9.85
C PRO A 407 1.31 -20.31 -11.28
N ALA A 408 1.77 -21.12 -12.24
CA ALA A 408 1.26 -21.02 -13.62
C ALA A 408 -0.24 -20.82 -13.46
N GLU A 409 -0.82 -19.77 -14.06
CA GLU A 409 -2.28 -19.56 -13.99
C GLU A 409 -2.92 -20.93 -14.08
N PRO A 410 -3.72 -21.37 -13.08
CA PRO A 410 -4.33 -22.67 -13.16
C PRO A 410 -5.02 -22.65 -14.51
N ALA A 411 -4.60 -23.54 -15.43
CA ALA A 411 -5.13 -23.58 -16.77
C ALA A 411 -6.63 -23.56 -16.60
N GLY A 412 -7.22 -22.39 -16.77
CA GLY A 412 -8.58 -22.12 -16.33
C GLY A 412 -9.41 -23.14 -17.04
N LYS A 413 -9.97 -24.11 -16.30
CA LYS A 413 -10.91 -25.04 -16.91
C LYS A 413 -11.95 -24.12 -17.52
N PRO A 414 -12.08 -24.05 -18.85
CA PRO A 414 -12.97 -23.08 -19.46
C PRO A 414 -14.36 -23.34 -18.88
N ILE A 415 -14.80 -22.46 -17.98
CA ILE A 415 -16.18 -22.44 -17.55
C ILE A 415 -16.91 -22.11 -18.82
N ALA A 416 -17.74 -23.04 -19.31
CA ALA A 416 -18.59 -22.79 -20.47
C ALA A 416 -19.29 -21.46 -20.23
N ALA A 417 -19.17 -20.55 -21.18
CA ALA A 417 -19.84 -19.25 -21.08
C ALA A 417 -21.31 -19.51 -20.70
N PRO A 418 -21.88 -18.77 -19.76
CA PRO A 418 -23.30 -18.91 -19.45
C PRO A 418 -24.05 -18.89 -20.77
N ALA A 419 -25.00 -19.82 -20.94
CA ALA A 419 -25.82 -19.87 -22.14
C ALA A 419 -26.36 -18.46 -22.41
N GLU A 420 -26.24 -17.98 -23.63
CA GLU A 420 -26.77 -16.67 -24.00
C GLU A 420 -28.21 -16.60 -23.48
N PRO A 421 -28.57 -15.54 -22.75
CA PRO A 421 -29.92 -15.39 -22.27
C PRO A 421 -30.85 -15.46 -23.47
N ALA A 422 -31.89 -16.33 -23.40
CA ALA A 422 -32.89 -16.45 -24.46
C ALA A 422 -33.33 -15.06 -24.91
N PRO A 423 -33.47 -14.82 -26.23
CA PRO A 423 -33.84 -13.52 -26.74
C PRO A 423 -35.10 -13.03 -26.01
N ARG A 424 -35.01 -11.88 -25.36
CA ARG A 424 -36.12 -11.32 -24.61
C ARG A 424 -37.30 -11.16 -25.57
N ASP A 425 -38.40 -11.82 -25.27
CA ASP A 425 -39.67 -11.60 -25.99
C ASP A 425 -40.16 -10.16 -25.75
N ASN A 426 -39.88 -9.32 -26.71
CA ASN A 426 -40.29 -7.91 -26.69
C ASN A 426 -41.70 -7.69 -27.22
N THR A 427 -42.45 -8.76 -27.56
CA THR A 427 -43.78 -8.68 -28.12
C THR A 427 -44.71 -7.84 -27.26
N GLY A 428 -44.70 -8.04 -25.95
CA GLY A 428 -45.50 -7.25 -25.00
C GLY A 428 -45.19 -5.75 -25.03
N ARG A 429 -43.90 -5.39 -25.16
CA ARG A 429 -43.49 -3.98 -25.28
C ARG A 429 -43.88 -3.37 -26.61
N ILE A 430 -43.73 -4.09 -27.71
CA ILE A 430 -44.14 -3.64 -29.04
C ILE A 430 -45.66 -3.40 -29.10
N VAL A 431 -46.46 -4.32 -28.56
CA VAL A 431 -47.92 -4.18 -28.48
C VAL A 431 -48.31 -2.97 -27.61
N ALA A 432 -47.65 -2.77 -26.47
CA ALA A 432 -47.91 -1.62 -25.60
C ALA A 432 -47.61 -0.29 -26.32
N PHE A 433 -46.47 -0.17 -26.99
CA PHE A 433 -46.10 1.05 -27.71
C PHE A 433 -46.98 1.27 -28.93
N ALA A 434 -47.31 0.24 -29.71
CA ALA A 434 -48.21 0.34 -30.84
C ALA A 434 -49.65 0.74 -30.41
N GLY A 435 -50.15 0.14 -29.31
CA GLY A 435 -51.44 0.48 -28.75
C GLY A 435 -51.49 1.92 -28.21
N THR A 436 -50.45 2.36 -27.48
CA THR A 436 -50.37 3.75 -27.01
C THR A 436 -50.28 4.75 -28.13
N GLY A 437 -49.54 4.45 -29.20
CA GLY A 437 -49.44 5.28 -30.40
C GLY A 437 -50.77 5.40 -31.12
N ALA A 438 -51.50 4.30 -31.31
CA ALA A 438 -52.82 4.30 -31.92
C ALA A 438 -53.84 5.11 -31.11
N LEU A 439 -53.86 5.01 -29.79
CA LEU A 439 -54.70 5.80 -28.89
C LEU A 439 -54.38 7.30 -28.97
N ALA A 440 -53.11 7.68 -29.03
CA ALA A 440 -52.70 9.06 -29.16
C ALA A 440 -53.15 9.66 -30.50
N LEU A 441 -53.02 8.92 -31.61
CA LEU A 441 -53.49 9.35 -32.94
C LEU A 441 -55.02 9.50 -32.96
N ALA A 442 -55.76 8.57 -32.36
CA ALA A 442 -57.22 8.66 -32.25
C ALA A 442 -57.63 9.90 -31.43
N ALA A 443 -56.96 10.18 -30.32
CA ALA A 443 -57.24 11.39 -29.51
C ALA A 443 -56.97 12.68 -30.29
N ILE A 444 -55.88 12.73 -31.04
CA ILE A 444 -55.53 13.87 -31.90
C ILE A 444 -56.60 14.05 -33.00
N ALA A 445 -57.07 12.96 -33.66
CA ALA A 445 -58.13 13.01 -34.69
C ALA A 445 -59.44 13.51 -34.12
N VAL A 446 -59.83 13.07 -32.92
CA VAL A 446 -61.03 13.54 -32.21
C VAL A 446 -60.90 15.03 -31.87
N ALA A 447 -59.77 15.44 -31.30
CA ALA A 447 -59.50 16.84 -30.94
C ALA A 447 -59.54 17.75 -32.21
N PHE A 448 -58.96 17.29 -33.31
CA PHE A 448 -58.95 18.03 -34.58
C PHE A 448 -60.32 18.13 -35.18
N SER A 449 -61.16 17.07 -35.12
CA SER A 449 -62.52 17.09 -35.58
C SER A 449 -63.44 17.97 -34.73
N ALA A 450 -63.20 18.00 -33.40
CA ALA A 450 -63.90 18.89 -32.50
C ALA A 450 -63.53 20.39 -32.76
N TYR A 451 -62.24 20.65 -33.01
CA TYR A 451 -61.81 22.01 -33.40
C TYR A 451 -62.44 22.51 -34.67
N ARG A 452 -62.47 21.70 -35.76
CA ARG A 452 -63.10 22.04 -37.00
C ARG A 452 -64.65 22.32 -36.92
N ARG A 453 -65.32 21.66 -35.96
CA ARG A 453 -66.76 21.91 -35.72
C ARG A 453 -67.04 23.26 -35.05
N LYS A 454 -66.03 23.80 -34.29
CA LYS A 454 -66.12 25.11 -33.64
C LYS A 454 -65.94 26.28 -34.64
N ASP A 455 -65.26 26.09 -35.76
CA ASP A 455 -65.03 27.13 -36.77
C ASP A 455 -66.17 27.25 -37.78
N HIS A 456 -67.21 26.40 -37.70
CA HIS A 456 -68.37 26.39 -38.56
C HIS A 456 -69.74 26.67 -37.84
N SER A 457 -69.67 27.10 -36.58
CA SER A 457 -70.79 27.59 -35.76
C SER A 457 -70.54 29.06 -35.38
#